data_7438f0e17f249e2745fd8a642b4cca5b
#
_entry.id   7438f0e17f249e2745fd8a642b4cca5b
#
_cell.length_a   1.000
_cell.length_b   1.000
_cell.length_c   1.000
_cell.angle_alpha   90.00
_cell.angle_beta   90.00
_cell.angle_gamma   90.00
#
_symmetry.space_group_name_H-M   'P 1'
#
loop_
_entity.id
_entity.type
_entity.pdbx_description
1 polymer ?
#
loop_
_entity_poly.entity_id
_entity_poly.type
_entity_poly.pdbx_seq_one_letter_code
_entity_poly.pdbx_strand_id
1 'polypeptide(L)'
;AEQTPFSICVLMELIEDLLPPGVVNIVQGFGVEAGKPLASSNRIKKVGFTGETTTGRLILQYASENLIPVTLELGGKSPNIYFKDIMQGSDEYISRCVEGFLHAYFNQGEVCTCPSRAIIHEDIFDPFMEMVQSRVAALNCGTPFDLNTQVGAQASSEQFDKIMSYMDIGRQEGAEVLFGGEKLSLIHI
;
A
#
# COMPACT_ATOMS: atom_id res chain seq x y z
N ALA A 1 -11.61 -2.42 -6.39
CA ALA A 1 -10.95 -1.27 -7.02
C ALA A 1 -11.16 -1.32 -8.53
N GLU A 2 -11.57 -0.23 -9.10
CA GLU A 2 -11.90 -0.10 -10.52
C GLU A 2 -10.71 -0.35 -11.45
N GLN A 3 -9.47 -0.15 -10.96
CA GLN A 3 -8.25 -0.38 -11.73
C GLN A 3 -7.87 -1.87 -11.81
N THR A 4 -8.35 -2.70 -10.90
CA THR A 4 -7.92 -4.10 -10.79
C THR A 4 -9.11 -5.08 -10.71
N PRO A 5 -10.07 -5.05 -11.64
CA PRO A 5 -11.29 -5.83 -11.54
C PRO A 5 -11.15 -7.29 -12.01
N PHE A 6 -10.21 -7.59 -12.90
CA PHE A 6 -10.19 -8.87 -13.63
C PHE A 6 -9.89 -10.09 -12.75
N SER A 7 -8.90 -10.00 -11.86
CA SER A 7 -8.49 -11.15 -11.05
C SER A 7 -9.61 -11.69 -10.17
N ILE A 8 -10.44 -10.81 -9.61
CA ILE A 8 -11.55 -11.22 -8.78
C ILE A 8 -12.71 -11.82 -9.62
N CYS A 9 -12.91 -11.33 -10.84
CA CYS A 9 -13.88 -11.93 -11.75
C CYS A 9 -13.45 -13.35 -12.15
N VAL A 10 -12.17 -13.54 -12.52
CA VAL A 10 -11.62 -14.88 -12.82
C VAL A 10 -11.73 -15.80 -11.60
N LEU A 11 -11.43 -15.31 -10.40
CA LEU A 11 -11.63 -16.10 -9.19
C LEU A 11 -13.07 -16.57 -9.04
N MET A 12 -14.05 -15.71 -9.32
CA MET A 12 -15.48 -16.10 -9.23
C MET A 12 -15.85 -17.16 -10.24
N GLU A 13 -15.36 -17.07 -11.47
CA GLU A 13 -15.56 -18.13 -12.48
C GLU A 13 -14.99 -19.48 -12.03
N LEU A 14 -13.81 -19.44 -11.38
CA LEU A 14 -13.15 -20.67 -10.88
C LEU A 14 -13.86 -21.33 -9.68
N ILE A 15 -14.63 -20.58 -8.92
CA ILE A 15 -15.29 -21.07 -7.69
C ILE A 15 -16.81 -21.09 -7.78
N GLU A 16 -17.39 -20.80 -8.95
CA GLU A 16 -18.86 -20.67 -9.07
C GLU A 16 -19.60 -21.95 -8.65
N ASP A 17 -19.05 -23.13 -8.98
CA ASP A 17 -19.62 -24.43 -8.62
C ASP A 17 -19.36 -24.83 -7.15
N LEU A 18 -18.51 -24.10 -6.42
CA LEU A 18 -18.15 -24.42 -5.03
C LEU A 18 -19.09 -23.76 -4.02
N LEU A 19 -19.87 -22.79 -4.44
CA LEU A 19 -20.74 -22.01 -3.56
C LEU A 19 -22.19 -22.03 -4.04
N PRO A 20 -23.16 -22.04 -3.13
CA PRO A 20 -24.55 -21.89 -3.52
C PRO A 20 -24.79 -20.55 -4.25
N PRO A 21 -25.66 -20.52 -5.26
CA PRO A 21 -25.98 -19.30 -6.01
C PRO A 21 -26.39 -18.14 -5.09
N GLY A 22 -25.82 -16.97 -5.32
CA GLY A 22 -26.14 -15.74 -4.60
C GLY A 22 -25.46 -15.56 -3.24
N VAL A 23 -24.63 -16.52 -2.78
CA VAL A 23 -23.85 -16.38 -1.54
C VAL A 23 -22.75 -15.35 -1.67
N VAL A 24 -22.04 -15.34 -2.80
CA VAL A 24 -21.04 -14.32 -3.14
C VAL A 24 -21.45 -13.65 -4.45
N ASN A 25 -21.44 -12.32 -4.45
CA ASN A 25 -21.79 -11.53 -5.63
C ASN A 25 -20.76 -10.41 -5.77
N ILE A 26 -20.30 -10.17 -7.00
CA ILE A 26 -19.37 -9.09 -7.31
C ILE A 26 -20.09 -8.02 -8.14
N VAL A 27 -19.90 -6.78 -7.73
CA VAL A 27 -20.32 -5.61 -8.49
C VAL A 27 -19.09 -4.77 -8.78
N GLN A 28 -18.81 -4.53 -10.04
CA GLN A 28 -17.71 -3.66 -10.47
C GLN A 28 -18.25 -2.28 -10.81
N GLY A 29 -17.43 -1.24 -10.60
CA GLY A 29 -17.77 0.14 -10.91
C GLY A 29 -17.03 1.13 -10.02
N PHE A 30 -17.17 2.40 -10.34
CA PHE A 30 -16.61 3.46 -9.52
C PHE A 30 -17.29 3.57 -8.16
N GLY A 31 -16.55 4.10 -7.18
CA GLY A 31 -17.03 4.20 -5.80
C GLY A 31 -18.37 4.91 -5.66
N VAL A 32 -18.63 5.97 -6.46
CA VAL A 32 -19.90 6.71 -6.43
C VAL A 32 -21.03 5.94 -7.07
N GLU A 33 -20.74 5.14 -8.10
CA GLU A 33 -21.74 4.42 -8.90
C GLU A 33 -22.13 3.06 -8.28
N ALA A 34 -21.12 2.30 -7.83
CA ALA A 34 -21.32 0.97 -7.25
C ALA A 34 -21.20 0.94 -5.72
N GLY A 35 -20.21 1.61 -5.15
CA GLY A 35 -19.92 1.57 -3.72
C GLY A 35 -20.94 2.33 -2.87
N LYS A 36 -21.28 3.56 -3.25
CA LYS A 36 -22.26 4.39 -2.53
C LYS A 36 -23.64 3.74 -2.43
N PRO A 37 -24.26 3.24 -3.51
CA PRO A 37 -25.55 2.55 -3.43
C PRO A 37 -25.53 1.33 -2.53
N LEU A 38 -24.43 0.57 -2.52
CA LEU A 38 -24.29 -0.56 -1.60
C LEU A 38 -24.18 -0.08 -0.15
N ALA A 39 -23.31 0.89 0.13
CA ALA A 39 -23.06 1.38 1.49
C ALA A 39 -24.27 2.09 2.11
N SER A 40 -25.17 2.66 1.31
CA SER A 40 -26.41 3.33 1.78
C SER A 40 -27.68 2.48 1.66
N SER A 41 -27.57 1.23 1.19
CA SER A 41 -28.76 0.39 0.99
C SER A 41 -29.34 -0.17 2.30
N ASN A 42 -30.61 0.02 2.55
CA ASN A 42 -31.32 -0.59 3.70
C ASN A 42 -31.38 -2.13 3.66
N ARG A 43 -30.99 -2.74 2.55
CA ARG A 43 -30.87 -4.20 2.38
C ARG A 43 -29.54 -4.74 2.90
N ILE A 44 -28.54 -3.90 3.04
CA ILE A 44 -27.22 -4.27 3.57
C ILE A 44 -27.26 -4.27 5.10
N LYS A 45 -26.72 -5.31 5.71
CA LYS A 45 -26.74 -5.48 7.18
C LYS A 45 -25.42 -5.12 7.84
N LYS A 46 -24.33 -5.10 7.09
CA LYS A 46 -22.99 -4.67 7.54
C LYS A 46 -22.16 -4.26 6.34
N VAL A 47 -21.36 -3.23 6.51
CA VAL A 47 -20.32 -2.82 5.54
C VAL A 47 -18.95 -3.10 6.15
N GLY A 48 -18.11 -3.82 5.43
CA GLY A 48 -16.67 -3.89 5.65
C GLY A 48 -15.96 -3.11 4.54
N PHE A 49 -15.02 -2.25 4.90
CA PHE A 49 -14.27 -1.47 3.92
C PHE A 49 -12.80 -1.44 4.29
N THR A 50 -11.95 -1.70 3.30
CA THR A 50 -10.51 -1.51 3.37
C THR A 50 -10.11 -0.53 2.26
N GLY A 51 -9.40 0.53 2.62
CA GLY A 51 -8.94 1.51 1.65
C GLY A 51 -8.49 2.83 2.26
N GLU A 52 -8.61 3.89 1.50
CA GLU A 52 -8.16 5.24 1.84
C GLU A 52 -9.09 5.89 2.90
N THR A 53 -8.50 6.69 3.79
CA THR A 53 -9.19 7.29 4.95
C THR A 53 -10.36 8.20 4.55
N THR A 54 -10.21 9.00 3.49
CA THR A 54 -11.28 9.89 3.02
C THR A 54 -12.47 9.09 2.52
N THR A 55 -12.21 8.01 1.79
CA THR A 55 -13.26 7.08 1.35
C THR A 55 -13.92 6.39 2.54
N GLY A 56 -13.16 5.99 3.57
CA GLY A 56 -13.70 5.43 4.80
C GLY A 56 -14.68 6.37 5.50
N ARG A 57 -14.40 7.67 5.53
CA ARG A 57 -15.33 8.68 6.07
C ARG A 57 -16.62 8.74 5.26
N LEU A 58 -16.53 8.71 3.92
CA LEU A 58 -17.71 8.68 3.05
C LEU A 58 -18.55 7.41 3.28
N ILE A 59 -17.91 6.27 3.45
CA ILE A 59 -18.60 5.01 3.75
C ILE A 59 -19.38 5.12 5.07
N LEU A 60 -18.80 5.70 6.12
CA LEU A 60 -19.51 5.95 7.38
C LEU A 60 -20.73 6.87 7.17
N GLN A 61 -20.57 7.94 6.39
CA GLN A 61 -21.67 8.87 6.08
C GLN A 61 -22.81 8.15 5.34
N TYR A 62 -22.49 7.34 4.32
CA TYR A 62 -23.49 6.59 3.57
C TYR A 62 -24.21 5.55 4.44
N ALA A 63 -23.47 4.80 5.25
CA ALA A 63 -24.01 3.78 6.13
C ALA A 63 -24.90 4.38 7.25
N SER A 64 -24.61 5.60 7.69
CA SER A 64 -25.38 6.27 8.75
C SER A 64 -26.83 6.54 8.38
N GLU A 65 -27.17 6.69 7.10
CA GLU A 65 -28.54 6.89 6.62
C GLU A 65 -29.49 5.77 7.07
N ASN A 66 -28.98 4.54 7.15
CA ASN A 66 -29.74 3.36 7.56
C ASN A 66 -29.18 2.67 8.81
N LEU A 67 -28.33 3.36 9.58
CA LEU A 67 -27.69 2.84 10.79
C LEU A 67 -26.95 1.51 10.57
N ILE A 68 -26.32 1.36 9.40
CA ILE A 68 -25.61 0.13 9.05
C ILE A 68 -24.28 0.06 9.81
N PRO A 69 -23.98 -1.02 10.56
CA PRO A 69 -22.69 -1.20 11.21
C PRO A 69 -21.55 -1.24 10.19
N VAL A 70 -20.44 -0.53 10.48
CA VAL A 70 -19.27 -0.45 9.59
C VAL A 70 -18.01 -0.91 10.31
N THR A 71 -17.20 -1.71 9.63
CA THR A 71 -15.81 -2.01 10.02
C THR A 71 -14.88 -1.38 8.98
N LEU A 72 -13.92 -0.59 9.43
CA LEU A 72 -12.98 0.12 8.57
C LEU A 72 -11.54 -0.33 8.84
N GLU A 73 -10.85 -0.71 7.76
CA GLU A 73 -9.41 -0.90 7.72
C GLU A 73 -8.83 0.18 6.80
N LEU A 74 -8.03 1.08 7.37
CA LEU A 74 -7.58 2.29 6.70
C LEU A 74 -6.05 2.34 6.65
N GLY A 75 -5.51 3.46 6.16
CA GLY A 75 -4.07 3.67 6.08
C GLY A 75 -3.41 3.94 7.43
N GLY A 76 -2.10 3.87 7.44
CA GLY A 76 -1.27 4.16 8.60
C GLY A 76 0.09 4.70 8.23
N LYS A 77 0.83 5.14 9.25
CA LYS A 77 2.22 5.59 9.17
C LYS A 77 3.00 4.97 10.32
N SER A 78 3.00 3.63 10.37
CA SER A 78 3.66 2.86 11.41
C SER A 78 5.17 3.13 11.43
N PRO A 79 5.78 3.32 12.60
CA PRO A 79 7.23 3.47 12.70
C PRO A 79 7.91 2.09 12.70
N ASN A 80 9.09 2.02 12.09
CA ASN A 80 10.06 0.97 12.28
C ASN A 80 11.20 1.55 13.11
N ILE A 81 11.53 0.95 14.26
CA ILE A 81 12.46 1.52 15.24
C ILE A 81 13.70 0.66 15.32
N TYR A 82 14.86 1.25 15.11
CA TYR A 82 16.16 0.61 15.08
C TYR A 82 17.04 1.14 16.22
N PHE A 83 17.21 0.34 17.26
CA PHE A 83 18.11 0.64 18.37
C PHE A 83 19.56 0.27 18.03
N LYS A 84 20.53 0.90 18.72
CA LYS A 84 21.95 0.73 18.41
C LYS A 84 22.49 -0.69 18.55
N ASP A 85 21.89 -1.51 19.38
CA ASP A 85 22.30 -2.88 19.65
C ASP A 85 22.07 -3.82 18.46
N ILE A 86 21.26 -3.44 17.46
CA ILE A 86 21.11 -4.25 16.24
C ILE A 86 22.44 -4.47 15.53
N MET A 87 23.35 -3.50 15.56
CA MET A 87 24.68 -3.59 14.94
C MET A 87 25.66 -4.47 15.71
N GLN A 88 25.28 -4.98 16.88
CA GLN A 88 26.04 -5.95 17.67
C GLN A 88 25.57 -7.39 17.38
N GLY A 89 24.53 -7.57 16.57
CA GLY A 89 24.01 -8.86 16.17
C GLY A 89 24.90 -9.57 15.13
N SER A 90 24.48 -10.77 14.75
CA SER A 90 25.11 -11.47 13.63
C SER A 90 24.79 -10.78 12.31
N ASP A 91 25.61 -11.01 11.28
CA ASP A 91 25.39 -10.49 9.92
C ASP A 91 23.99 -10.87 9.40
N GLU A 92 23.52 -12.09 9.74
CA GLU A 92 22.17 -12.53 9.37
C GLU A 92 21.09 -11.71 10.07
N TYR A 93 21.28 -11.38 11.35
CA TYR A 93 20.33 -10.54 12.08
C TYR A 93 20.30 -9.10 11.55
N ILE A 94 21.46 -8.52 11.29
CA ILE A 94 21.57 -7.19 10.69
C ILE A 94 20.90 -7.18 9.29
N SER A 95 21.16 -8.20 8.48
CA SER A 95 20.52 -8.35 7.16
C SER A 95 18.99 -8.37 7.27
N ARG A 96 18.42 -9.07 8.25
CA ARG A 96 16.97 -9.07 8.48
C ARG A 96 16.44 -7.70 8.92
N CYS A 97 17.21 -6.92 9.66
CA CYS A 97 16.85 -5.55 10.02
C CYS A 97 16.80 -4.65 8.78
N VAL A 98 17.77 -4.78 7.86
CA VAL A 98 17.77 -4.08 6.57
C VAL A 98 16.57 -4.52 5.72
N GLU A 99 16.28 -5.81 5.65
CA GLU A 99 15.10 -6.32 4.96
C GLU A 99 13.79 -5.76 5.57
N GLY A 100 13.72 -5.66 6.90
CA GLY A 100 12.61 -5.00 7.58
C GLY A 100 12.41 -3.54 7.17
N PHE A 101 13.50 -2.82 6.86
CA PHE A 101 13.41 -1.47 6.31
C PHE A 101 12.81 -1.48 4.90
N LEU A 102 13.20 -2.44 4.05
CA LEU A 102 12.72 -2.54 2.68
C LEU A 102 11.21 -2.81 2.58
N HIS A 103 10.58 -3.29 3.64
CA HIS A 103 9.13 -3.44 3.68
C HIS A 103 8.37 -2.12 3.48
N ALA A 104 9.01 -0.96 3.66
CA ALA A 104 8.44 0.34 3.30
C ALA A 104 8.15 0.48 1.79
N TYR A 105 8.90 -0.25 0.97
CA TYR A 105 8.80 -0.25 -0.49
C TYR A 105 8.02 -1.44 -1.05
N PHE A 106 7.68 -2.40 -0.20
CA PHE A 106 6.93 -3.57 -0.61
C PHE A 106 5.60 -3.19 -1.26
N ASN A 107 5.22 -3.89 -2.32
CA ASN A 107 4.03 -3.58 -3.12
C ASN A 107 3.93 -2.08 -3.47
N GLN A 108 5.01 -1.49 -3.99
CA GLN A 108 5.13 -0.08 -4.36
C GLN A 108 4.91 0.92 -3.20
N GLY A 109 4.97 0.47 -1.94
CA GLY A 109 4.59 1.26 -0.77
C GLY A 109 3.07 1.40 -0.56
N GLU A 110 2.27 0.70 -1.32
CA GLU A 110 0.80 0.75 -1.29
C GLU A 110 0.21 -0.33 -0.36
N VAL A 111 0.72 -0.43 0.86
CA VAL A 111 0.25 -1.38 1.87
C VAL A 111 -0.06 -0.63 3.17
N CYS A 112 -1.22 -0.87 3.76
CA CYS A 112 -1.65 -0.23 5.02
C CYS A 112 -0.69 -0.48 6.19
N THR A 113 0.03 -1.60 6.18
CA THR A 113 1.03 -1.99 7.19
C THR A 113 2.46 -1.61 6.84
N CYS A 114 2.71 -0.89 5.72
CA CYS A 114 4.05 -0.43 5.38
C CYS A 114 4.66 0.38 6.52
N PRO A 115 5.87 0.02 7.00
CA PRO A 115 6.59 0.80 8.01
C PRO A 115 7.23 2.03 7.36
N SER A 116 6.39 3.00 6.98
CA SER A 116 6.76 4.17 6.17
C SER A 116 7.56 5.25 6.91
N ARG A 117 7.86 5.03 8.20
CA ARG A 117 8.76 5.86 8.99
C ARG A 117 9.82 4.98 9.63
N ALA A 118 11.09 5.30 9.40
CA ALA A 118 12.20 4.66 10.11
C ALA A 118 12.77 5.62 11.15
N ILE A 119 12.85 5.14 12.40
CA ILE A 119 13.46 5.86 13.51
C ILE A 119 14.72 5.11 13.88
N ILE A 120 15.87 5.68 13.54
CA ILE A 120 17.17 5.02 13.66
C ILE A 120 17.99 5.76 14.71
N HIS A 121 18.61 5.01 15.63
CA HIS A 121 19.50 5.60 16.63
C HIS A 121 20.70 6.25 15.94
N GLU A 122 21.10 7.46 16.39
CA GLU A 122 22.12 8.28 15.75
C GLU A 122 23.48 7.56 15.60
N ASP A 123 23.89 6.77 16.60
CA ASP A 123 25.17 6.05 16.60
C ASP A 123 25.31 5.02 15.45
N ILE A 124 24.18 4.58 14.89
CA ILE A 124 24.16 3.56 13.83
C ILE A 124 23.59 4.07 12.52
N PHE A 125 23.20 5.35 12.46
CA PHE A 125 22.52 5.90 11.30
C PHE A 125 23.31 5.69 10.00
N ASP A 126 24.55 6.17 9.97
CA ASP A 126 25.37 6.11 8.75
C ASP A 126 25.64 4.67 8.30
N PRO A 127 26.21 3.77 9.13
CA PRO A 127 26.52 2.43 8.69
C PRO A 127 25.28 1.60 8.37
N PHE A 128 24.17 1.81 9.05
CA PHE A 128 22.91 1.14 8.74
C PHE A 128 22.30 1.63 7.43
N MET A 129 22.30 2.96 7.20
CA MET A 129 21.76 3.55 5.97
C MET A 129 22.60 3.21 4.73
N GLU A 130 23.92 3.04 4.87
CA GLU A 130 24.77 2.54 3.77
C GLU A 130 24.34 1.14 3.31
N MET A 131 24.06 0.24 4.25
CA MET A 131 23.52 -1.10 3.92
C MET A 131 22.13 -1.02 3.30
N VAL A 132 21.26 -0.18 3.84
CA VAL A 132 19.89 0.05 3.29
C VAL A 132 19.98 0.57 1.87
N GLN A 133 20.78 1.60 1.61
CA GLN A 133 20.92 2.19 0.27
C GLN A 133 21.43 1.18 -0.74
N SER A 134 22.41 0.36 -0.35
CA SER A 134 22.91 -0.72 -1.20
C SER A 134 21.81 -1.73 -1.58
N ARG A 135 20.95 -2.07 -0.64
CA ARG A 135 19.82 -3.01 -0.89
C ARG A 135 18.71 -2.37 -1.71
N VAL A 136 18.37 -1.10 -1.45
CA VAL A 136 17.36 -0.36 -2.24
C VAL A 136 17.82 -0.21 -3.68
N ALA A 137 19.10 0.10 -3.90
CA ALA A 137 19.69 0.22 -5.24
C ALA A 137 19.65 -1.11 -6.04
N ALA A 138 19.60 -2.25 -5.35
CA ALA A 138 19.50 -3.55 -5.96
C ALA A 138 18.06 -3.99 -6.29
N LEU A 139 17.05 -3.22 -5.89
CA LEU A 139 15.66 -3.54 -6.21
C LEU A 139 15.40 -3.35 -7.71
N ASN A 140 14.82 -4.37 -8.32
CA ASN A 140 14.48 -4.33 -9.73
C ASN A 140 13.02 -3.86 -9.91
N CYS A 141 12.88 -2.67 -10.49
CA CYS A 141 11.57 -2.11 -10.87
C CYS A 141 11.25 -2.48 -12.31
N GLY A 142 10.06 -3.00 -12.57
CA GLY A 142 9.74 -3.44 -13.91
C GLY A 142 8.29 -3.90 -14.13
N THR A 143 8.10 -4.58 -15.25
CA THR A 143 6.80 -5.16 -15.59
C THR A 143 6.50 -6.38 -14.71
N PRO A 144 5.24 -6.59 -14.27
CA PRO A 144 4.86 -7.75 -13.46
C PRO A 144 4.98 -9.10 -14.20
N PHE A 145 5.20 -9.09 -15.51
CA PHE A 145 5.42 -10.30 -16.31
C PHE A 145 6.89 -10.77 -16.32
N ASP A 146 7.81 -9.99 -15.81
CA ASP A 146 9.20 -10.40 -15.60
C ASP A 146 9.35 -10.93 -14.17
N LEU A 147 9.80 -12.19 -14.06
CA LEU A 147 10.00 -12.88 -12.77
C LEU A 147 11.07 -12.23 -11.89
N ASN A 148 11.93 -11.39 -12.45
CA ASN A 148 12.95 -10.66 -11.70
C ASN A 148 12.42 -9.32 -11.14
N THR A 149 11.23 -8.88 -11.53
CA THR A 149 10.63 -7.65 -11.01
C THR A 149 10.25 -7.81 -9.55
N GLN A 150 10.72 -6.90 -8.72
CA GLN A 150 10.44 -6.85 -7.29
C GLN A 150 9.47 -5.71 -6.95
N VAL A 151 9.51 -4.63 -7.72
CA VAL A 151 8.63 -3.46 -7.55
C VAL A 151 7.94 -3.17 -8.87
N GLY A 152 6.62 -3.14 -8.86
CA GLY A 152 5.80 -2.84 -10.02
C GLY A 152 5.38 -1.36 -10.10
N ALA A 153 4.41 -1.10 -10.98
CA ALA A 153 3.83 0.23 -11.17
C ALA A 153 2.94 0.65 -10.00
N GLN A 154 2.80 1.96 -9.79
CA GLN A 154 1.75 2.50 -8.92
C GLN A 154 0.37 2.12 -9.45
N ALA A 155 -0.61 1.93 -8.54
CA ALA A 155 -1.94 1.44 -8.90
C ALA A 155 -2.71 2.39 -9.83
N SER A 156 -2.42 3.69 -9.81
CA SER A 156 -3.05 4.68 -10.68
C SER A 156 -2.16 5.90 -10.91
N SER A 157 -2.45 6.65 -11.97
CA SER A 157 -1.79 7.94 -12.23
C SER A 157 -2.06 8.97 -11.12
N GLU A 158 -3.26 8.97 -10.54
CA GLU A 158 -3.60 9.83 -9.41
C GLU A 158 -2.72 9.56 -8.19
N GLN A 159 -2.48 8.28 -7.89
CA GLN A 159 -1.58 7.89 -6.80
C GLN A 159 -0.14 8.28 -7.11
N PHE A 160 0.31 8.09 -8.34
CA PHE A 160 1.62 8.51 -8.78
C PHE A 160 1.82 10.02 -8.62
N ASP A 161 0.88 10.84 -9.13
CA ASP A 161 0.94 12.30 -9.02
C ASP A 161 0.94 12.76 -7.56
N LYS A 162 0.15 12.11 -6.72
CA LYS A 162 0.14 12.35 -5.28
C LYS A 162 1.50 12.06 -4.63
N ILE A 163 2.15 10.96 -4.97
CA ILE A 163 3.48 10.62 -4.47
C ILE A 163 4.48 11.70 -4.90
N MET A 164 4.49 12.08 -6.17
CA MET A 164 5.40 13.12 -6.67
C MET A 164 5.18 14.46 -5.96
N SER A 165 3.92 14.85 -5.71
CA SER A 165 3.61 16.06 -4.95
C SER A 165 4.16 16.02 -3.52
N TYR A 166 4.12 14.86 -2.85
CA TYR A 166 4.70 14.69 -1.52
C TYR A 166 6.22 14.71 -1.52
N MET A 167 6.85 14.22 -2.58
CA MET A 167 8.31 14.38 -2.76
C MET A 167 8.71 15.85 -2.84
N ASP A 168 7.93 16.67 -3.56
CA ASP A 168 8.17 18.11 -3.65
C ASP A 168 7.93 18.82 -2.31
N ILE A 169 6.87 18.44 -1.57
CA ILE A 169 6.61 18.97 -0.22
C ILE A 169 7.78 18.64 0.71
N GLY A 170 8.25 17.39 0.70
CA GLY A 170 9.38 16.98 1.53
C GLY A 170 10.65 17.81 1.24
N ARG A 171 10.97 18.02 -0.04
CA ARG A 171 12.10 18.90 -0.43
C ARG A 171 11.91 20.34 0.05
N GLN A 172 10.71 20.89 -0.07
CA GLN A 172 10.38 22.26 0.41
C GLN A 172 10.50 22.37 1.93
N GLU A 173 10.19 21.32 2.67
CA GLU A 173 10.33 21.23 4.12
C GLU A 173 11.78 20.94 4.58
N GLY A 174 12.73 20.79 3.63
CA GLY A 174 14.15 20.59 3.91
C GLY A 174 14.56 19.14 4.09
N ALA A 175 13.73 18.17 3.69
CA ALA A 175 14.12 16.78 3.69
C ALA A 175 15.12 16.47 2.58
N GLU A 176 16.12 15.66 2.90
CA GLU A 176 17.10 15.17 1.94
C GLU A 176 16.61 13.89 1.27
N VAL A 177 16.75 13.81 -0.04
CA VAL A 177 16.45 12.60 -0.81
C VAL A 177 17.71 11.77 -0.92
N LEU A 178 17.81 10.72 -0.13
CA LEU A 178 18.99 9.85 -0.09
C LEU A 178 19.06 8.90 -1.30
N PHE A 179 17.91 8.50 -1.83
CA PHE A 179 17.81 7.59 -2.97
C PHE A 179 16.47 7.73 -3.69
N GLY A 180 16.46 7.59 -5.02
CA GLY A 180 15.23 7.67 -5.83
C GLY A 180 14.58 9.05 -5.82
N GLY A 181 13.26 9.10 -5.69
CA GLY A 181 12.51 10.36 -5.65
C GLY A 181 12.31 11.01 -7.01
N GLU A 182 12.52 10.27 -8.09
CA GLU A 182 12.35 10.70 -9.47
C GLU A 182 11.41 9.74 -10.21
N LYS A 183 10.75 10.29 -11.21
CA LYS A 183 9.94 9.48 -12.11
C LYS A 183 10.84 8.55 -12.91
N LEU A 184 10.60 7.26 -12.85
CA LEU A 184 11.21 6.31 -13.78
C LEU A 184 10.69 6.59 -15.19
N SER A 185 11.59 6.55 -16.19
CA SER A 185 11.25 6.86 -17.59
C SER A 185 10.40 5.80 -18.29
N LEU A 186 9.99 4.78 -17.56
CA LEU A 186 9.16 3.71 -18.09
C LEU A 186 7.73 4.22 -18.27
N ILE A 187 7.23 4.12 -19.50
CA ILE A 187 5.95 4.69 -19.95
C ILE A 187 4.75 4.11 -19.19
N HIS A 188 4.93 2.98 -18.51
CA HIS A 188 3.88 2.21 -17.86
C HIS A 188 4.11 1.94 -16.36
N ILE A 189 5.06 2.64 -15.75
CA ILE A 189 5.32 2.52 -14.31
C ILE A 189 5.42 3.90 -13.69
#